data_babe1bed959500767431d382afeadfaa
#
_entry.id   babe1bed959500767431d382afeadfaa
#
_cell.length_a   1.000
_cell.length_b   1.000
_cell.length_c   1.000
_cell.angle_alpha   90.00
_cell.angle_beta   90.00
_cell.angle_gamma   90.00
#
_symmetry.space_group_name_H-M   'P 1'
#
loop_
_entity.id
_entity.type
_entity.pdbx_description
1 polymer ?
#
loop_
_entity_poly.entity_id
_entity_poly.type
_entity_poly.pdbx_seq_one_letter_code
_entity_poly.pdbx_strand_id
1 'polypeptide(L)'
;MKYRLSDISTIISGGTPKKKVKEYWNGSIPWITIKDFNAKKTNSFTNYISEKGLNNSSANLTKENDILISSRGTVGKLLMVKSGMAFNQSIYDIRTDTKKVNSDYLYYWLYKNIEEIKQKVHGSVFDTITRETFDLIEIALPDLSVQSEISSKIKVIDEKIEANQQINDNLVV
;
A
#
# COMPACT_ATOMS: atom_id res chain seq x y z
N MET A 1 -13.16 -19.18 -6.20
CA MET A 1 -12.92 -19.66 -4.80
C MET A 1 -12.95 -18.47 -3.85
N LYS A 2 -13.41 -18.66 -2.59
CA LYS A 2 -13.32 -17.62 -1.55
C LYS A 2 -12.05 -17.83 -0.72
N TYR A 3 -11.34 -16.74 -0.44
CA TYR A 3 -10.11 -16.71 0.37
C TYR A 3 -10.20 -15.58 1.38
N ARG A 4 -9.54 -15.72 2.52
CA ARG A 4 -9.22 -14.58 3.39
C ARG A 4 -8.07 -13.82 2.77
N LEU A 5 -8.00 -12.52 2.99
CA LEU A 5 -6.90 -11.71 2.47
C LEU A 5 -5.54 -12.19 3.00
N SER A 6 -5.49 -12.65 4.26
CA SER A 6 -4.30 -13.26 4.87
C SER A 6 -3.89 -14.61 4.25
N ASP A 7 -4.78 -15.33 3.57
CA ASP A 7 -4.47 -16.60 2.89
C ASP A 7 -3.77 -16.40 1.54
N ILE A 8 -3.89 -15.20 0.98
CA ILE A 8 -3.38 -14.83 -0.36
C ILE A 8 -2.32 -13.71 -0.32
N SER A 9 -1.95 -13.28 0.88
CA SER A 9 -0.94 -12.24 1.08
C SER A 9 -0.23 -12.39 2.42
N THR A 10 0.97 -11.82 2.51
CA THR A 10 1.68 -11.65 3.77
C THR A 10 1.51 -10.22 4.25
N ILE A 11 1.03 -10.03 5.50
CA ILE A 11 0.83 -8.72 6.09
C ILE A 11 2.05 -8.33 6.92
N ILE A 12 2.69 -7.22 6.55
CA ILE A 12 3.93 -6.73 7.16
C ILE A 12 3.67 -5.36 7.78
N SER A 13 4.07 -5.19 9.03
CA SER A 13 3.95 -3.91 9.74
C SER A 13 5.12 -2.99 9.37
N GLY A 14 4.86 -1.70 9.23
CA GLY A 14 5.91 -0.71 9.13
C GLY A 14 6.56 -0.36 10.46
N GLY A 15 7.61 0.45 10.39
CA GLY A 15 8.36 0.90 11.56
C GLY A 15 8.93 2.29 11.41
N THR A 16 9.35 2.86 12.54
CA THR A 16 9.93 4.20 12.60
C THR A 16 11.27 4.15 13.33
N PRO A 17 12.37 4.53 12.69
CA PRO A 17 13.64 4.71 13.37
C PRO A 17 13.55 5.78 14.45
N LYS A 18 14.36 5.66 15.50
CA LYS A 18 14.38 6.64 16.61
C LYS A 18 14.67 8.05 16.07
N LYS A 19 13.69 8.96 16.17
CA LYS A 19 13.79 10.33 15.64
C LYS A 19 14.96 11.14 16.19
N LYS A 20 15.36 10.88 17.43
CA LYS A 20 16.48 11.59 18.08
C LYS A 20 17.85 11.21 17.55
N VAL A 21 17.98 10.11 16.81
CA VAL A 21 19.25 9.62 16.27
C VAL A 21 19.38 10.13 14.82
N LYS A 22 20.09 11.23 14.65
CA LYS A 22 20.24 11.92 13.35
C LYS A 22 20.79 11.01 12.23
N GLU A 23 21.70 10.12 12.58
CA GLU A 23 22.31 9.14 11.65
C GLU A 23 21.32 8.13 11.03
N TYR A 24 20.12 7.99 11.61
CA TYR A 24 19.08 7.10 11.06
C TYR A 24 18.27 7.74 9.95
N TRP A 25 18.42 9.06 9.75
CA TRP A 25 17.64 9.87 8.82
C TRP A 25 18.51 10.45 7.71
N ASN A 26 17.86 11.01 6.67
CA ASN A 26 18.51 11.66 5.53
C ASN A 26 19.45 10.74 4.74
N GLY A 27 19.16 9.43 4.71
CA GLY A 27 19.84 8.46 3.87
C GLY A 27 19.25 8.38 2.45
N SER A 28 19.38 7.21 1.81
CA SER A 28 18.92 6.96 0.44
C SER A 28 17.64 6.14 0.34
N ILE A 29 17.15 5.57 1.46
CA ILE A 29 15.97 4.71 1.48
C ILE A 29 14.73 5.59 1.68
N PRO A 30 13.79 5.67 0.71
CA PRO A 30 12.52 6.38 0.91
C PRO A 30 11.78 5.81 2.13
N TRP A 31 11.25 6.69 2.99
CA TRP A 31 10.48 6.29 4.15
C TRP A 31 9.07 6.87 4.07
N ILE A 32 8.14 6.02 3.69
CA ILE A 32 6.77 6.36 3.31
C ILE A 32 5.92 6.65 4.55
N THR A 33 5.16 7.72 4.46
CA THR A 33 4.14 8.14 5.43
C THR A 33 2.78 8.27 4.74
N ILE A 34 1.71 8.47 5.52
CA ILE A 34 0.36 8.68 4.96
C ILE A 34 0.29 9.91 4.04
N LYS A 35 1.19 10.87 4.19
CA LYS A 35 1.26 12.08 3.34
C LYS A 35 1.66 11.76 1.90
N ASP A 36 2.34 10.65 1.69
CA ASP A 36 2.82 10.21 0.38
C ASP A 36 1.73 9.46 -0.43
N PHE A 37 0.54 9.21 0.17
CA PHE A 37 -0.59 8.51 -0.46
C PHE A 37 -1.48 9.49 -1.26
N ASN A 38 -0.92 10.08 -2.30
CA ASN A 38 -1.62 11.09 -3.12
C ASN A 38 -2.14 10.53 -4.46
N ALA A 39 -1.66 9.37 -4.90
CA ALA A 39 -2.05 8.68 -6.13
C ALA A 39 -1.88 7.17 -5.95
N LYS A 40 -2.25 6.36 -6.97
CA LYS A 40 -1.99 4.91 -6.98
C LYS A 40 -0.51 4.57 -6.83
N LYS A 41 0.37 5.38 -7.44
CA LYS A 41 1.83 5.29 -7.36
C LYS A 41 2.42 6.67 -7.07
N THR A 42 3.53 6.72 -6.36
CA THR A 42 4.29 7.95 -6.16
C THR A 42 5.78 7.71 -6.44
N ASN A 43 6.43 8.74 -6.98
CA ASN A 43 7.86 8.76 -7.23
C ASN A 43 8.58 9.84 -6.42
N SER A 44 7.84 10.63 -5.63
CA SER A 44 8.41 11.67 -4.76
C SER A 44 8.08 11.36 -3.31
N PHE A 45 9.10 11.42 -2.45
CA PHE A 45 9.00 11.11 -1.03
C PHE A 45 9.57 12.26 -0.22
N THR A 46 8.93 12.56 0.90
CA THR A 46 9.34 13.66 1.78
C THR A 46 10.48 13.27 2.72
N ASN A 47 10.53 11.99 3.10
CA ASN A 47 11.45 11.51 4.13
C ASN A 47 12.27 10.32 3.63
N TYR A 48 13.51 10.27 4.13
CA TYR A 48 14.45 9.19 3.81
C TYR A 48 15.10 8.70 5.10
N ILE A 49 15.39 7.40 5.16
CA ILE A 49 16.16 6.78 6.25
C ILE A 49 17.48 6.23 5.70
N SER A 50 18.45 6.07 6.57
CA SER A 50 19.71 5.40 6.26
C SER A 50 19.58 3.88 6.46
N GLU A 51 20.51 3.11 5.90
CA GLU A 51 20.63 1.68 6.21
C GLU A 51 20.81 1.42 7.71
N LYS A 52 21.54 2.33 8.40
CA LYS A 52 21.69 2.27 9.86
C LYS A 52 20.34 2.44 10.56
N GLY A 53 19.49 3.35 10.06
CA GLY A 53 18.13 3.54 10.56
C GLY A 53 17.23 2.34 10.32
N LEU A 54 17.32 1.73 9.13
CA LEU A 54 16.61 0.51 8.79
C LEU A 54 17.01 -0.64 9.74
N ASN A 55 18.30 -0.91 9.87
CA ASN A 55 18.83 -2.04 10.63
C ASN A 55 18.66 -1.89 12.15
N ASN A 56 18.44 -0.67 12.66
CA ASN A 56 18.26 -0.39 14.09
C ASN A 56 16.81 0.01 14.45
N SER A 57 15.84 -0.42 13.63
CA SER A 57 14.41 -0.17 13.87
C SER A 57 13.56 -1.38 13.46
N SER A 58 12.26 -1.27 13.65
CA SER A 58 11.26 -2.24 13.16
C SER A 58 10.79 -1.94 11.73
N ALA A 59 11.46 -1.04 11.01
CA ALA A 59 11.11 -0.74 9.63
C ALA A 59 11.42 -1.93 8.73
N ASN A 60 10.54 -2.17 7.76
CA ASN A 60 10.65 -3.24 6.78
C ASN A 60 10.72 -2.62 5.38
N LEU A 61 11.37 -3.32 4.44
CA LEU A 61 11.43 -2.91 3.04
C LEU A 61 10.32 -3.55 2.22
N THR A 62 9.75 -2.76 1.34
CA THR A 62 8.80 -3.21 0.32
C THR A 62 9.46 -4.06 -0.75
N LYS A 63 8.66 -4.88 -1.41
CA LYS A 63 8.98 -5.55 -2.68
C LYS A 63 8.21 -4.90 -3.83
N GLU A 64 8.57 -5.28 -5.04
CA GLU A 64 7.92 -4.79 -6.25
C GLU A 64 6.44 -5.15 -6.27
N ASN A 65 5.58 -4.15 -6.54
CA ASN A 65 4.12 -4.26 -6.55
C ASN A 65 3.48 -4.64 -5.21
N ASP A 66 4.17 -4.44 -4.09
CA ASP A 66 3.53 -4.47 -2.77
C ASP A 66 2.47 -3.36 -2.67
N ILE A 67 1.40 -3.65 -1.92
CA ILE A 67 0.30 -2.70 -1.71
C ILE A 67 0.36 -2.20 -0.27
N LEU A 68 0.63 -0.93 -0.09
CA LEU A 68 0.56 -0.30 1.22
C LEU A 68 -0.87 0.17 1.53
N ILE A 69 -1.31 -0.06 2.76
CA ILE A 69 -2.60 0.43 3.26
C ILE A 69 -2.39 1.21 4.56
N SER A 70 -2.97 2.40 4.63
CA SER A 70 -2.94 3.19 5.85
C SER A 70 -3.89 2.62 6.92
N SER A 71 -3.38 2.38 8.12
CA SER A 71 -4.10 1.73 9.21
C SER A 71 -4.63 2.69 10.27
N ARG A 72 -4.12 3.93 10.33
CA ARG A 72 -4.48 4.95 11.34
C ARG A 72 -4.52 6.35 10.72
N GLY A 73 -5.25 7.25 11.34
CA GLY A 73 -5.45 8.62 10.86
C GLY A 73 -6.39 8.62 9.65
N THR A 74 -5.89 8.74 8.44
CA THR A 74 -6.69 8.54 7.24
C THR A 74 -6.67 7.05 6.86
N VAL A 75 -7.57 6.27 7.46
CA VAL A 75 -7.65 4.81 7.30
C VAL A 75 -8.06 4.43 5.87
N GLY A 76 -7.43 3.39 5.33
CA GLY A 76 -7.83 2.76 4.07
C GLY A 76 -7.31 3.43 2.81
N LYS A 77 -6.40 4.41 2.89
CA LYS A 77 -5.67 4.85 1.70
C LYS A 77 -4.75 3.75 1.19
N LEU A 78 -4.67 3.59 -0.11
CA LEU A 78 -3.86 2.58 -0.78
C LEU A 78 -2.77 3.22 -1.62
N LEU A 79 -1.59 2.59 -1.65
CA LEU A 79 -0.46 2.97 -2.48
C LEU A 79 0.23 1.72 -3.01
N MET A 80 0.42 1.61 -4.31
CA MET A 80 1.24 0.56 -4.90
C MET A 80 2.69 1.05 -5.01
N VAL A 81 3.64 0.23 -4.56
CA VAL A 81 5.04 0.64 -4.40
C VAL A 81 6.03 -0.24 -5.16
N LYS A 82 7.20 0.32 -5.41
CA LYS A 82 8.38 -0.42 -5.90
C LYS A 82 9.12 -1.08 -4.73
N SER A 83 10.08 -1.92 -5.05
CA SER A 83 10.98 -2.51 -4.05
C SER A 83 11.92 -1.47 -3.41
N GLY A 84 12.37 -1.77 -2.19
CA GLY A 84 13.44 -1.00 -1.52
C GLY A 84 12.98 0.25 -0.78
N MET A 85 11.69 0.39 -0.50
CA MET A 85 11.14 1.51 0.26
C MET A 85 10.78 1.05 1.67
N ALA A 86 11.02 1.86 2.68
CA ALA A 86 10.54 1.64 4.04
C ALA A 86 9.24 2.43 4.29
N PHE A 87 8.49 2.06 5.31
CA PHE A 87 7.22 2.71 5.64
C PHE A 87 6.98 2.74 7.15
N ASN A 88 6.17 3.70 7.59
CA ASN A 88 5.96 3.95 9.00
C ASN A 88 4.99 2.94 9.65
N GLN A 89 4.92 2.95 10.99
CA GLN A 89 4.11 2.03 11.80
C GLN A 89 2.58 2.21 11.65
N SER A 90 2.11 3.24 10.95
CA SER A 90 0.69 3.47 10.65
C SER A 90 0.27 2.91 9.29
N ILE A 91 1.13 2.11 8.69
CA ILE A 91 0.95 1.50 7.38
C ILE A 91 1.21 0.00 7.51
N TYR A 92 0.40 -0.80 6.83
CA TYR A 92 0.68 -2.20 6.54
C TYR A 92 1.05 -2.37 5.08
N ASP A 93 1.96 -3.28 4.83
CA ASP A 93 2.28 -3.81 3.50
C ASP A 93 1.51 -5.12 3.30
N ILE A 94 0.75 -5.18 2.21
CA ILE A 94 0.03 -6.35 1.73
C ILE A 94 0.85 -6.93 0.58
N ARG A 95 1.73 -7.86 0.89
CA ARG A 95 2.57 -8.56 -0.07
C ARG A 95 1.85 -9.76 -0.64
N THR A 96 1.49 -9.70 -1.90
CA THR A 96 0.67 -10.71 -2.56
C THR A 96 1.41 -12.03 -2.77
N ASP A 97 0.70 -13.15 -2.60
CA ASP A 97 1.10 -14.45 -3.15
C ASP A 97 0.74 -14.48 -4.64
N THR A 98 1.72 -14.20 -5.49
CA THR A 98 1.51 -14.09 -6.96
C THR A 98 1.07 -15.38 -7.64
N LYS A 99 1.13 -16.52 -6.93
CA LYS A 99 0.57 -17.80 -7.40
C LYS A 99 -0.95 -17.86 -7.26
N LYS A 100 -1.54 -16.99 -6.45
CA LYS A 100 -2.99 -16.98 -6.15
C LYS A 100 -3.66 -15.70 -6.61
N VAL A 101 -2.97 -14.55 -6.52
CA VAL A 101 -3.58 -13.26 -6.81
C VAL A 101 -2.62 -12.33 -7.57
N ASN A 102 -3.15 -11.66 -8.58
CA ASN A 102 -2.47 -10.58 -9.28
C ASN A 102 -2.50 -9.31 -8.42
N SER A 103 -1.36 -8.65 -8.22
CA SER A 103 -1.24 -7.47 -7.34
C SER A 103 -2.08 -6.29 -7.81
N ASP A 104 -2.11 -6.00 -9.12
CA ASP A 104 -2.96 -4.93 -9.66
C ASP A 104 -4.45 -5.25 -9.46
N TYR A 105 -4.86 -6.53 -9.66
CA TYR A 105 -6.23 -6.96 -9.42
C TYR A 105 -6.61 -6.76 -7.94
N LEU A 106 -5.75 -7.19 -7.01
CA LEU A 106 -5.98 -7.02 -5.58
C LEU A 106 -6.06 -5.54 -5.19
N TYR A 107 -5.19 -4.69 -5.76
CA TYR A 107 -5.25 -3.25 -5.53
C TYR A 107 -6.61 -2.68 -5.91
N TYR A 108 -7.12 -2.97 -7.11
CA TYR A 108 -8.42 -2.46 -7.56
C TYR A 108 -9.58 -3.05 -6.76
N TRP A 109 -9.48 -4.31 -6.38
CA TRP A 109 -10.48 -4.92 -5.52
C TRP A 109 -10.53 -4.24 -4.14
N LEU A 110 -9.40 -4.02 -3.52
CA LEU A 110 -9.29 -3.29 -2.24
C LEU A 110 -9.82 -1.87 -2.39
N TYR A 111 -9.44 -1.16 -3.44
CA TYR A 111 -9.90 0.20 -3.71
C TYR A 111 -11.42 0.28 -3.81
N LYS A 112 -12.03 -0.64 -4.53
CA LYS A 112 -13.50 -0.72 -4.69
C LYS A 112 -14.21 -1.02 -3.37
N ASN A 113 -13.64 -1.89 -2.53
CA ASN A 113 -14.32 -2.41 -1.33
C ASN A 113 -13.84 -1.72 -0.04
N ILE A 114 -13.05 -0.64 -0.14
CA ILE A 114 -12.39 -0.02 1.03
C ILE A 114 -13.39 0.49 2.08
N GLU A 115 -14.54 1.00 1.67
CA GLU A 115 -15.57 1.49 2.59
C GLU A 115 -16.23 0.33 3.37
N GLU A 116 -16.47 -0.80 2.72
CA GLU A 116 -16.96 -2.02 3.40
C GLU A 116 -15.93 -2.54 4.40
N ILE A 117 -14.64 -2.52 4.03
CA ILE A 117 -13.53 -2.90 4.91
C ILE A 117 -13.51 -1.98 6.14
N LYS A 118 -13.64 -0.67 5.96
CA LYS A 118 -13.72 0.30 7.06
C LYS A 118 -14.91 0.02 7.98
N GLN A 119 -16.08 -0.30 7.44
CA GLN A 119 -17.27 -0.63 8.24
C GLN A 119 -17.05 -1.85 9.13
N LYS A 120 -16.31 -2.87 8.67
CA LYS A 120 -15.96 -4.03 9.49
C LYS A 120 -15.02 -3.69 10.65
N VAL A 121 -14.32 -2.55 10.56
CA VAL A 121 -13.40 -2.04 11.60
C VAL A 121 -14.11 -1.15 12.61
N HIS A 122 -15.24 -0.52 12.26
CA HIS A 122 -16.01 0.44 13.09
C HIS A 122 -16.63 -0.15 14.38
N GLY A 123 -16.38 -1.40 14.73
CA GLY A 123 -16.74 -1.98 16.03
C GLY A 123 -15.67 -1.81 17.12
N SER A 124 -14.50 -1.29 16.80
CA SER A 124 -13.40 -1.06 17.75
C SER A 124 -13.41 0.41 18.26
N VAL A 125 -12.97 0.63 19.48
CA VAL A 125 -12.89 1.96 20.13
C VAL A 125 -12.01 2.96 19.36
N PHE A 126 -11.25 2.48 18.39
CA PHE A 126 -10.41 3.27 17.49
C PHE A 126 -10.63 2.78 16.05
N ASP A 127 -11.03 3.65 15.13
CA ASP A 127 -11.10 3.40 13.69
C ASP A 127 -9.71 3.06 13.13
N THR A 128 -9.26 1.83 13.37
CA THR A 128 -7.90 1.39 13.06
C THR A 128 -7.93 0.01 12.43
N ILE A 129 -7.31 -0.13 11.26
CA ILE A 129 -7.04 -1.46 10.67
C ILE A 129 -5.96 -2.12 11.52
N THR A 130 -6.23 -3.32 12.03
CA THR A 130 -5.28 -4.18 12.73
C THR A 130 -4.91 -5.39 11.87
N ARG A 131 -3.96 -6.20 12.33
CA ARG A 131 -3.59 -7.42 11.61
C ARG A 131 -4.77 -8.38 11.50
N GLU A 132 -5.57 -8.49 12.55
CA GLU A 132 -6.76 -9.35 12.62
C GLU A 132 -7.85 -8.92 11.62
N THR A 133 -7.89 -7.64 11.24
CA THR A 133 -8.81 -7.13 10.22
C THR A 133 -8.63 -7.87 8.88
N PHE A 134 -7.39 -8.20 8.52
CA PHE A 134 -7.10 -8.88 7.25
C PHE A 134 -7.62 -10.33 7.21
N ASP A 135 -7.79 -10.97 8.36
CA ASP A 135 -8.41 -12.30 8.49
C ASP A 135 -9.93 -12.26 8.30
N LEU A 136 -10.55 -11.09 8.49
CA LEU A 136 -11.99 -10.87 8.32
C LEU A 136 -12.38 -10.47 6.91
N ILE A 137 -11.41 -10.12 6.06
CA ILE A 137 -11.66 -9.72 4.68
C ILE A 137 -11.70 -10.96 3.81
N GLU A 138 -12.88 -11.27 3.28
CA GLU A 138 -13.08 -12.36 2.33
C GLU A 138 -13.12 -11.81 0.90
N ILE A 139 -12.40 -12.46 0.00
CA ILE A 139 -12.36 -12.14 -1.41
C ILE A 139 -12.67 -13.38 -2.27
N ALA A 140 -13.59 -13.22 -3.20
CA ALA A 140 -13.82 -14.23 -4.24
C ALA A 140 -12.89 -13.95 -5.42
N LEU A 141 -11.94 -14.84 -5.68
CA LEU A 141 -10.98 -14.71 -6.75
C LEU A 141 -11.43 -15.53 -7.97
N PRO A 142 -11.50 -14.92 -9.16
CA PRO A 142 -11.51 -15.67 -10.41
C PRO A 142 -10.11 -16.25 -10.70
N ASP A 143 -9.97 -16.99 -11.79
CA ASP A 143 -8.69 -17.52 -12.22
C ASP A 143 -7.68 -16.39 -12.53
N LEU A 144 -6.38 -16.66 -12.38
CA LEU A 144 -5.32 -15.65 -12.57
C LEU A 144 -5.35 -14.99 -13.95
N SER A 145 -5.74 -15.72 -14.99
CA SER A 145 -5.90 -15.17 -16.34
C SER A 145 -6.99 -14.10 -16.39
N VAL A 146 -8.12 -14.34 -15.74
CA VAL A 146 -9.25 -13.41 -15.65
C VAL A 146 -8.87 -12.20 -14.79
N GLN A 147 -8.15 -12.43 -13.66
CA GLN A 147 -7.64 -11.34 -12.83
C GLN A 147 -6.74 -10.41 -13.66
N SER A 148 -5.82 -10.98 -14.44
CA SER A 148 -4.88 -10.24 -15.28
C SER A 148 -5.61 -9.48 -16.40
N GLU A 149 -6.62 -10.07 -17.02
CA GLU A 149 -7.44 -9.41 -18.04
C GLU A 149 -8.20 -8.20 -17.44
N ILE A 150 -8.83 -8.36 -16.29
CA ILE A 150 -9.57 -7.28 -15.63
C ILE A 150 -8.60 -6.16 -15.24
N SER A 151 -7.50 -6.48 -14.57
CA SER A 151 -6.56 -5.47 -14.08
C SER A 151 -5.88 -4.71 -15.23
N SER A 152 -5.56 -5.37 -16.34
CA SER A 152 -4.95 -4.71 -17.49
C SER A 152 -5.89 -3.69 -18.15
N LYS A 153 -7.19 -4.00 -18.26
CA LYS A 153 -8.19 -3.06 -18.78
C LYS A 153 -8.33 -1.81 -17.92
N ILE A 154 -8.37 -1.99 -16.58
CA ILE A 154 -8.48 -0.86 -15.65
C ILE A 154 -7.19 -0.03 -15.66
N LYS A 155 -6.04 -0.67 -15.73
CA LYS A 155 -4.74 0.00 -15.79
C LYS A 155 -4.60 0.95 -16.97
N VAL A 156 -5.09 0.57 -18.15
CA VAL A 156 -5.10 1.47 -19.34
C VAL A 156 -5.91 2.74 -19.08
N ILE A 157 -7.01 2.63 -18.31
CA ILE A 157 -7.82 3.79 -17.94
C ILE A 157 -7.06 4.68 -16.95
N ASP A 158 -6.44 4.11 -15.93
CA ASP A 158 -5.62 4.85 -14.96
C ASP A 158 -4.49 5.60 -15.67
N GLU A 159 -3.75 4.93 -16.56
CA GLU A 159 -2.66 5.54 -17.33
C GLU A 159 -3.14 6.74 -18.19
N LYS A 160 -4.34 6.66 -18.75
CA LYS A 160 -4.95 7.79 -19.48
C LYS A 160 -5.34 8.94 -18.54
N ILE A 161 -5.88 8.62 -17.36
CA ILE A 161 -6.20 9.64 -16.35
C ILE A 161 -4.94 10.35 -15.90
N GLU A 162 -3.87 9.62 -15.58
CA GLU A 162 -2.58 10.19 -15.18
C GLU A 162 -1.98 11.07 -16.28
N ALA A 163 -2.00 10.59 -17.54
CA ALA A 163 -1.51 11.37 -18.68
C ALA A 163 -2.31 12.67 -18.87
N ASN A 164 -3.63 12.64 -18.75
CA ASN A 164 -4.47 13.81 -18.87
C ASN A 164 -4.22 14.80 -17.72
N GLN A 165 -4.00 14.32 -16.48
CA GLN A 165 -3.64 15.19 -15.35
C GLN A 165 -2.30 15.89 -15.60
N GLN A 166 -1.28 15.16 -16.07
CA GLN A 166 0.01 15.75 -16.42
C GLN A 166 -0.09 16.81 -17.52
N ILE A 167 -0.95 16.56 -18.54
CA ILE A 167 -1.19 17.56 -19.60
C ILE A 167 -1.85 18.80 -19.00
N ASN A 168 -2.87 18.64 -18.16
CA ASN A 168 -3.56 19.77 -17.53
C ASN A 168 -2.61 20.58 -16.62
N ASP A 169 -1.79 19.89 -15.82
CA ASP A 169 -0.81 20.55 -14.94
C ASP A 169 0.22 21.38 -15.74
N ASN A 170 0.58 20.92 -16.95
CA ASN A 170 1.50 21.63 -17.85
C ASN A 170 0.81 22.78 -18.63
N LEU A 171 -0.51 22.81 -18.69
CA LEU A 171 -1.27 23.88 -19.38
C LEU A 171 -1.62 25.04 -18.44
N VAL A 172 -1.54 24.84 -17.14
CA VAL A 172 -1.74 25.87 -16.11
C VAL A 172 -0.39 26.56 -15.85
N VAL A 173 0.05 27.39 -16.80
CA VAL A 173 1.21 28.30 -16.66
C VAL A 173 0.68 29.74 -16.67
#